data_9a5f02d0e26ace86724f1577b90cc404
#
_entry.id   9a5f02d0e26ace86724f1577b90cc404
#
_cell.length_a   1.000
_cell.length_b   1.000
_cell.length_c   1.000
_cell.angle_alpha   90.00
_cell.angle_beta   90.00
_cell.angle_gamma   90.00
#
_symmetry.space_group_name_H-M   'P 1'
#
loop_
_entity.id
_entity.type
_entity.pdbx_description
1 polymer ?
#
loop_
_entity_poly.entity_id
_entity_poly.type
_entity_poly.pdbx_seq_one_letter_code
_entity_poly.pdbx_strand_id
1 'polypeptide(L)'
;MGSIVTILLFSLSLIFCLLLKFSVINALIVGYIIFITYGLMKGYDFKVLIKKSFEGVLTVKNILLVFILIGMITALWRASGTIAYIVYMGSKLISPSILILLTFLLCSILSFLIGTSLGTAATMGIVCVSIGKTMGINPYYLGGAVLSGIYFGDRCSPMSTSALLITELTKTNLYTNIKLMLKTSIIPFIATCLFYSFLGLKTSTFSITIDATNIFKENYNLNTAVIIPAILIIILSLLKVNVKKTMLASIVISFIIAMFFQKESVISLINYCVYGFHHSNEKLNSMMKGGGVLSMLNVGLIVAISSSYSGIFKETKMLVILKEYLKEYSKKTSNYFIIFLSSIISGAIACNQSLGIILTHELCEELEDKENMAIILENTIVLLAGLIPWNIAMAVPLKTVDIGLMSGLFAFYLYFLPLWNLFLGIIKEKRKIIR
;
A
#
# COMPACT_ATOMS: atom_id res chain seq x y z
N MET A 1 18.22 28.83 -6.32
CA MET A 1 17.78 27.54 -6.90
C MET A 1 16.28 27.60 -7.11
N GLY A 2 15.77 27.31 -8.30
CA GLY A 2 14.33 27.34 -8.57
C GLY A 2 13.63 26.09 -8.03
N SER A 3 12.34 26.18 -7.69
CA SER A 3 11.55 25.04 -7.18
C SER A 3 11.60 23.82 -8.09
N ILE A 4 11.50 24.02 -9.41
CA ILE A 4 11.56 22.95 -10.41
C ILE A 4 12.91 22.24 -10.38
N VAL A 5 14.03 23.00 -10.34
CA VAL A 5 15.38 22.43 -10.28
C VAL A 5 15.56 21.58 -9.01
N THR A 6 15.00 22.04 -7.88
CA THR A 6 15.03 21.30 -6.61
C THR A 6 14.31 19.95 -6.71
N ILE A 7 13.12 19.94 -7.31
CA ILE A 7 12.34 18.70 -7.53
C ILE A 7 13.07 17.77 -8.49
N LEU A 8 13.65 18.29 -9.58
CA LEU A 8 14.43 17.50 -10.52
C LEU A 8 15.67 16.88 -9.87
N LEU A 9 16.41 17.63 -9.05
CA LEU A 9 17.55 17.11 -8.30
C LEU A 9 17.14 15.97 -7.34
N PHE A 10 16.04 16.14 -6.64
CA PHE A 10 15.50 15.06 -5.80
C PHE A 10 15.11 13.83 -6.62
N SER A 11 14.40 14.02 -7.74
CA SER A 11 14.00 12.91 -8.62
C SER A 11 15.23 12.19 -9.20
N LEU A 12 16.25 12.92 -9.60
CA LEU A 12 17.52 12.35 -10.07
C LEU A 12 18.23 11.57 -8.97
N SER A 13 18.24 12.07 -7.73
CA SER A 13 18.83 11.35 -6.59
C SER A 13 18.12 10.01 -6.31
N LEU A 14 16.80 9.97 -6.45
CA LEU A 14 16.01 8.74 -6.32
C LEU A 14 16.34 7.75 -7.43
N ILE A 15 16.35 8.19 -8.69
CA ILE A 15 16.68 7.35 -9.84
C ILE A 15 18.11 6.81 -9.71
N PHE A 16 19.06 7.65 -9.33
CA PHE A 16 20.45 7.27 -9.15
C PHE A 16 20.62 6.20 -8.04
N CYS A 17 19.98 6.39 -6.90
CA CYS A 17 19.99 5.41 -5.82
C CYS A 17 19.37 4.07 -6.23
N LEU A 18 18.27 4.09 -7.00
CA LEU A 18 17.63 2.87 -7.50
C LEU A 18 18.53 2.12 -8.50
N LEU A 19 19.17 2.84 -9.43
CA LEU A 19 20.07 2.25 -10.42
C LEU A 19 21.29 1.61 -9.76
N LEU A 20 21.85 2.24 -8.74
CA LEU A 20 22.98 1.72 -7.97
C LEU A 20 22.59 0.71 -6.89
N LYS A 21 21.30 0.34 -6.79
CA LYS A 21 20.77 -0.57 -5.78
C LYS A 21 21.04 -0.12 -4.33
N PHE A 22 21.19 1.18 -4.09
CA PHE A 22 21.27 1.74 -2.76
C PHE A 22 19.90 1.73 -2.09
N SER A 23 19.90 1.83 -0.76
CA SER A 23 18.66 1.95 0.00
C SER A 23 17.92 3.24 -0.36
N VAL A 24 16.60 3.14 -0.54
CA VAL A 24 15.72 4.30 -0.76
C VAL A 24 15.88 5.33 0.37
N ILE A 25 16.19 4.89 1.60
CA ILE A 25 16.45 5.78 2.75
C ILE A 25 17.56 6.78 2.43
N ASN A 26 18.65 6.34 1.77
CA ASN A 26 19.76 7.21 1.40
C ASN A 26 19.30 8.32 0.44
N ALA A 27 18.50 7.97 -0.57
CA ALA A 27 17.93 8.95 -1.49
C ALA A 27 17.01 9.95 -0.77
N LEU A 28 16.22 9.47 0.19
CA LEU A 28 15.36 10.35 0.98
C LEU A 28 16.16 11.28 1.89
N ILE A 29 17.26 10.82 2.50
CA ILE A 29 18.15 11.71 3.28
C ILE A 29 18.76 12.79 2.38
N VAL A 30 19.25 12.42 1.19
CA VAL A 30 19.76 13.38 0.20
C VAL A 30 18.66 14.37 -0.19
N GLY A 31 17.44 13.88 -0.43
CA GLY A 31 16.28 14.72 -0.71
C GLY A 31 15.97 15.71 0.43
N TYR A 32 16.05 15.25 1.68
CA TYR A 32 15.87 16.12 2.85
C TYR A 32 16.89 17.26 2.87
N ILE A 33 18.18 16.95 2.62
CA ILE A 33 19.24 17.96 2.53
C ILE A 33 18.96 18.95 1.39
N ILE A 34 18.55 18.46 0.21
CA ILE A 34 18.20 19.29 -0.94
C ILE A 34 17.07 20.27 -0.60
N PHE A 35 15.99 19.79 0.07
CA PHE A 35 14.85 20.65 0.42
C PHE A 35 15.16 21.64 1.54
N ILE A 36 15.96 21.26 2.55
CA ILE A 36 16.46 22.20 3.56
C ILE A 36 17.33 23.29 2.90
N THR A 37 18.27 22.90 2.04
CA THR A 37 19.15 23.84 1.32
C THR A 37 18.32 24.82 0.47
N TYR A 38 17.30 24.32 -0.21
CA TYR A 38 16.37 25.18 -0.95
C TYR A 38 15.69 26.21 -0.04
N GLY A 39 15.19 25.78 1.12
CA GLY A 39 14.54 26.68 2.09
C GLY A 39 15.49 27.76 2.60
N LEU A 40 16.74 27.39 2.92
CA LEU A 40 17.79 28.34 3.34
C LEU A 40 18.11 29.36 2.23
N MET A 41 18.25 28.90 0.98
CA MET A 41 18.49 29.79 -0.18
C MET A 41 17.31 30.74 -0.46
N LYS A 42 16.10 30.43 0.02
CA LYS A 42 14.92 31.29 -0.04
C LYS A 42 14.82 32.26 1.13
N GLY A 43 15.77 32.22 2.08
CA GLY A 43 15.84 33.14 3.24
C GLY A 43 15.06 32.64 4.47
N TYR A 44 14.63 31.40 4.49
CA TYR A 44 13.99 30.81 5.70
C TYR A 44 15.04 30.41 6.73
N ASP A 45 14.76 30.64 8.02
CA ASP A 45 15.65 30.23 9.10
C ASP A 45 15.72 28.70 9.22
N PHE A 46 16.92 28.17 9.45
CA PHE A 46 17.16 26.73 9.65
C PHE A 46 16.30 26.13 10.77
N LYS A 47 16.18 26.85 11.91
CA LYS A 47 15.35 26.40 13.04
C LYS A 47 13.87 26.26 12.67
N VAL A 48 13.36 27.19 11.85
CA VAL A 48 11.98 27.14 11.36
C VAL A 48 11.78 25.91 10.45
N LEU A 49 12.69 25.67 9.51
CA LEU A 49 12.62 24.52 8.61
C LEU A 49 12.66 23.18 9.36
N ILE A 50 13.54 23.05 10.35
CA ILE A 50 13.61 21.85 11.20
C ILE A 50 12.32 21.66 12.01
N LYS A 51 11.79 22.73 12.63
CA LYS A 51 10.52 22.67 13.36
C LYS A 51 9.38 22.21 12.44
N LYS A 52 9.30 22.77 11.25
CA LYS A 52 8.29 22.38 10.25
C LYS A 52 8.45 20.95 9.76
N SER A 53 9.67 20.48 9.61
CA SER A 53 9.95 19.06 9.31
C SER A 53 9.40 18.13 10.40
N PHE A 54 9.60 18.46 11.67
CA PHE A 54 9.03 17.69 12.79
C PHE A 54 7.50 17.73 12.80
N GLU A 55 6.88 18.88 12.53
CA GLU A 55 5.42 18.98 12.37
C GLU A 55 4.94 18.03 11.27
N GLY A 56 5.66 17.94 10.14
CA GLY A 56 5.38 16.97 9.07
C GLY A 56 5.43 15.52 9.56
N VAL A 57 6.44 15.13 10.33
CA VAL A 57 6.56 13.77 10.90
C VAL A 57 5.41 13.48 11.86
N LEU A 58 4.99 14.44 12.66
CA LEU A 58 3.87 14.24 13.61
C LEU A 58 2.55 13.91 12.92
N THR A 59 2.36 14.32 11.67
CA THR A 59 1.15 13.98 10.90
C THR A 59 0.99 12.48 10.69
N VAL A 60 2.09 11.72 10.67
CA VAL A 60 2.11 10.27 10.40
C VAL A 60 2.30 9.40 11.65
N LYS A 61 2.28 9.99 12.87
CA LYS A 61 2.45 9.23 14.12
C LYS A 61 1.51 8.02 14.25
N ASN A 62 0.28 8.16 13.75
CA ASN A 62 -0.71 7.09 13.77
C ASN A 62 -0.34 5.93 12.85
N ILE A 63 0.32 6.21 11.72
CA ILE A 63 0.81 5.20 10.77
C ILE A 63 1.99 4.45 11.40
N LEU A 64 2.89 5.15 12.05
CA LEU A 64 4.04 4.54 12.74
C LEU A 64 3.58 3.58 13.86
N LEU A 65 2.53 3.92 14.61
CA LEU A 65 1.91 3.01 15.58
C LEU A 65 1.33 1.76 14.91
N VAL A 66 0.69 1.90 13.76
CA VAL A 66 0.17 0.75 13.01
C VAL A 66 1.31 -0.17 12.55
N PHE A 67 2.49 0.35 12.20
CA PHE A 67 3.65 -0.48 11.85
C PHE A 67 4.13 -1.35 13.00
N ILE A 68 4.15 -0.81 14.22
CA ILE A 68 4.46 -1.60 15.43
C ILE A 68 3.47 -2.76 15.55
N LEU A 69 2.18 -2.49 15.43
CA LEU A 69 1.14 -3.53 15.49
C LEU A 69 1.26 -4.56 14.36
N ILE A 70 1.57 -4.14 13.13
CA ILE A 70 1.82 -5.05 11.99
C ILE A 70 3.01 -5.95 12.29
N GLY A 71 4.10 -5.41 12.79
CA GLY A 71 5.28 -6.19 13.17
C GLY A 71 4.95 -7.27 14.21
N MET A 72 4.25 -6.90 15.28
CA MET A 72 3.84 -7.82 16.33
C MET A 72 2.87 -8.89 15.85
N ILE A 73 1.80 -8.50 15.13
CA ILE A 73 0.78 -9.45 14.67
C ILE A 73 1.34 -10.47 13.69
N THR A 74 2.21 -10.03 12.77
CA THR A 74 2.81 -10.93 11.79
C THR A 74 3.74 -11.96 12.42
N ALA A 75 4.45 -11.62 13.49
CA ALA A 75 5.26 -12.56 14.25
C ALA A 75 4.40 -13.52 15.09
N LEU A 76 3.40 -13.00 15.78
CA LEU A 76 2.53 -13.81 16.64
C LEU A 76 1.60 -14.75 15.87
N TRP A 77 1.13 -14.37 14.68
CA TRP A 77 0.37 -15.28 13.81
C TRP A 77 1.22 -16.46 13.31
N ARG A 78 2.53 -16.27 13.19
CA ARG A 78 3.47 -17.35 12.92
C ARG A 78 3.65 -18.23 14.17
N ALA A 79 3.93 -17.60 15.30
CA ALA A 79 4.15 -18.31 16.57
C ALA A 79 2.91 -19.08 17.05
N SER A 80 1.71 -18.53 16.91
CA SER A 80 0.45 -19.19 17.33
C SER A 80 0.01 -20.33 16.40
N GLY A 81 0.66 -20.51 15.24
CA GLY A 81 0.24 -21.48 14.24
C GLY A 81 -0.94 -21.01 13.38
N THR A 82 -1.41 -19.77 13.54
CA THR A 82 -2.53 -19.22 12.74
C THR A 82 -2.21 -19.28 11.26
N ILE A 83 -1.03 -18.80 10.82
CA ILE A 83 -0.61 -18.87 9.41
C ILE A 83 -0.46 -20.32 8.97
N ALA A 84 0.18 -21.17 9.77
CA ALA A 84 0.37 -22.59 9.45
C ALA A 84 -0.96 -23.32 9.21
N TYR A 85 -1.96 -23.08 10.06
CA TYR A 85 -3.31 -23.66 9.91
C TYR A 85 -4.02 -23.17 8.66
N ILE A 86 -3.99 -21.85 8.39
CA ILE A 86 -4.61 -21.27 7.21
C ILE A 86 -3.98 -21.82 5.93
N VAL A 87 -2.66 -21.92 5.91
CA VAL A 87 -1.93 -22.49 4.76
C VAL A 87 -2.26 -23.97 4.58
N TYR A 88 -2.26 -24.75 5.67
CA TYR A 88 -2.60 -26.17 5.65
C TYR A 88 -4.02 -26.43 5.11
N MET A 89 -5.01 -25.65 5.54
CA MET A 89 -6.38 -25.75 5.04
C MET A 89 -6.52 -25.20 3.61
N GLY A 90 -5.91 -24.03 3.33
CA GLY A 90 -5.97 -23.40 2.02
C GLY A 90 -5.33 -24.25 0.92
N SER A 91 -4.23 -24.94 1.20
CA SER A 91 -3.55 -25.82 0.24
C SER A 91 -4.37 -27.04 -0.16
N LYS A 92 -5.33 -27.45 0.68
CA LYS A 92 -6.25 -28.54 0.36
C LYS A 92 -7.44 -28.14 -0.50
N LEU A 93 -7.85 -26.86 -0.39
CA LEU A 93 -9.10 -26.35 -0.98
C LEU A 93 -8.87 -25.54 -2.26
N ILE A 94 -7.70 -24.91 -2.40
CA ILE A 94 -7.43 -23.93 -3.46
C ILE A 94 -6.41 -24.50 -4.45
N SER A 95 -6.77 -24.49 -5.73
CA SER A 95 -5.84 -24.82 -6.80
C SER A 95 -4.84 -23.69 -7.05
N PRO A 96 -3.54 -23.99 -7.30
CA PRO A 96 -2.54 -22.98 -7.65
C PRO A 96 -2.95 -22.09 -8.83
N SER A 97 -3.64 -22.65 -9.82
CA SER A 97 -4.08 -21.94 -11.04
C SER A 97 -5.06 -20.80 -10.78
N ILE A 98 -5.86 -20.86 -9.71
CA ILE A 98 -6.85 -19.82 -9.40
C ILE A 98 -6.40 -18.90 -8.26
N LEU A 99 -5.33 -19.23 -7.54
CA LEU A 99 -4.96 -18.51 -6.32
C LEU A 99 -4.59 -17.05 -6.58
N ILE A 100 -3.93 -16.71 -7.69
CA ILE A 100 -3.57 -15.33 -8.02
C ILE A 100 -4.84 -14.49 -8.22
N LEU A 101 -5.79 -14.97 -9.02
CA LEU A 101 -7.09 -14.32 -9.19
C LEU A 101 -7.84 -14.23 -7.87
N LEU A 102 -7.89 -15.32 -7.10
CA LEU A 102 -8.58 -15.34 -5.81
C LEU A 102 -7.97 -14.35 -4.83
N THR A 103 -6.64 -14.21 -4.82
CA THR A 103 -5.95 -13.17 -4.01
C THR A 103 -6.45 -11.78 -4.34
N PHE A 104 -6.53 -11.43 -5.63
CA PHE A 104 -7.06 -10.15 -6.07
C PHE A 104 -8.51 -9.94 -5.60
N LEU A 105 -9.39 -10.92 -5.84
CA LEU A 105 -10.81 -10.84 -5.49
C LEU A 105 -11.04 -10.75 -3.98
N LEU A 106 -10.38 -11.60 -3.19
CA LEU A 106 -10.51 -11.60 -1.73
C LEU A 106 -9.99 -10.30 -1.11
N CYS A 107 -8.84 -9.80 -1.58
CA CYS A 107 -8.32 -8.51 -1.15
C CYS A 107 -9.26 -7.36 -1.57
N SER A 108 -9.87 -7.42 -2.76
CA SER A 108 -10.82 -6.40 -3.24
C SER A 108 -12.08 -6.37 -2.37
N ILE A 109 -12.68 -7.51 -2.09
CA ILE A 109 -13.90 -7.63 -1.27
C ILE A 109 -13.62 -7.16 0.15
N LEU A 110 -12.55 -7.65 0.77
CA LEU A 110 -12.24 -7.31 2.15
C LEU A 110 -11.85 -5.83 2.30
N SER A 111 -11.06 -5.29 1.36
CA SER A 111 -10.71 -3.87 1.35
C SER A 111 -11.93 -2.96 1.16
N PHE A 112 -12.87 -3.36 0.30
CA PHE A 112 -14.13 -2.64 0.13
C PHE A 112 -14.96 -2.60 1.42
N LEU A 113 -14.99 -3.70 2.18
CA LEU A 113 -15.74 -3.81 3.44
C LEU A 113 -15.08 -3.03 4.58
N ILE A 114 -13.75 -3.11 4.70
CA ILE A 114 -12.97 -2.47 5.78
C ILE A 114 -12.66 -1.00 5.47
N GLY A 115 -12.44 -0.66 4.21
CA GLY A 115 -12.08 0.69 3.76
C GLY A 115 -10.63 1.07 4.04
N THR A 116 -9.71 0.09 4.19
CA THR A 116 -8.28 0.37 4.41
C THR A 116 -7.39 -0.59 3.64
N SER A 117 -6.49 -0.05 2.82
CA SER A 117 -5.47 -0.82 2.10
C SER A 117 -4.51 -1.53 3.05
N LEU A 118 -4.01 -0.83 4.07
CA LEU A 118 -3.06 -1.39 5.05
C LEU A 118 -3.68 -2.50 5.90
N GLY A 119 -4.91 -2.32 6.37
CA GLY A 119 -5.63 -3.33 7.14
C GLY A 119 -5.85 -4.61 6.34
N THR A 120 -6.23 -4.48 5.08
CA THR A 120 -6.45 -5.64 4.19
C THR A 120 -5.14 -6.34 3.84
N ALA A 121 -4.05 -5.62 3.59
CA ALA A 121 -2.74 -6.23 3.37
C ALA A 121 -2.27 -7.03 4.59
N ALA A 122 -2.46 -6.48 5.80
CA ALA A 122 -2.07 -7.13 7.07
C ALA A 122 -2.96 -8.32 7.46
N THR A 123 -4.05 -8.55 6.76
CA THR A 123 -5.00 -9.65 7.01
C THR A 123 -5.03 -10.58 5.81
N MET A 124 -5.91 -10.32 4.85
CA MET A 124 -6.10 -11.16 3.68
C MET A 124 -4.84 -11.27 2.82
N GLY A 125 -4.06 -10.18 2.71
CA GLY A 125 -2.79 -10.19 1.98
C GLY A 125 -1.81 -11.23 2.54
N ILE A 126 -1.61 -11.24 3.86
CA ILE A 126 -0.72 -12.22 4.54
C ILE A 126 -1.23 -13.64 4.29
N VAL A 127 -2.53 -13.88 4.43
CA VAL A 127 -3.15 -15.19 4.23
C VAL A 127 -2.89 -15.70 2.80
N CYS A 128 -3.28 -14.94 1.79
CA CYS A 128 -3.16 -15.36 0.39
C CYS A 128 -1.70 -15.56 -0.02
N VAL A 129 -0.81 -14.66 0.39
CA VAL A 129 0.62 -14.75 0.07
C VAL A 129 1.26 -15.96 0.75
N SER A 130 0.89 -16.24 2.00
CA SER A 130 1.42 -17.41 2.72
C SER A 130 1.02 -18.70 2.03
N ILE A 131 -0.25 -18.84 1.62
CA ILE A 131 -0.73 -19.98 0.83
C ILE A 131 0.06 -20.09 -0.49
N GLY A 132 0.20 -18.98 -1.22
CA GLY A 132 0.84 -19.00 -2.53
C GLY A 132 2.34 -19.31 -2.48
N LYS A 133 3.05 -18.83 -1.47
CA LYS A 133 4.47 -19.17 -1.24
C LYS A 133 4.66 -20.67 -1.04
N THR A 134 3.78 -21.33 -0.28
CA THR A 134 3.85 -22.79 -0.06
C THR A 134 3.46 -23.60 -1.29
N MET A 135 2.65 -23.03 -2.18
CA MET A 135 2.30 -23.63 -3.48
C MET A 135 3.36 -23.37 -4.56
N GLY A 136 4.48 -22.72 -4.24
CA GLY A 136 5.55 -22.40 -5.20
C GLY A 136 5.17 -21.32 -6.22
N ILE A 137 4.10 -20.56 -5.98
CA ILE A 137 3.69 -19.46 -6.87
C ILE A 137 4.68 -18.31 -6.74
N ASN A 138 5.02 -17.69 -7.88
CA ASN A 138 5.90 -16.53 -7.90
C ASN A 138 5.37 -15.42 -6.97
N PRO A 139 6.12 -15.05 -5.92
CA PRO A 139 5.68 -14.07 -4.93
C PRO A 139 5.33 -12.71 -5.54
N TYR A 140 5.99 -12.30 -6.63
CA TYR A 140 5.73 -11.01 -7.27
C TYR A 140 4.32 -10.94 -7.89
N TYR A 141 3.79 -12.05 -8.41
CA TYR A 141 2.42 -12.09 -8.93
C TYR A 141 1.40 -11.94 -7.80
N LEU A 142 1.65 -12.61 -6.67
CA LEU A 142 0.80 -12.49 -5.49
C LEU A 142 0.83 -11.08 -4.90
N GLY A 143 2.02 -10.47 -4.79
CA GLY A 143 2.16 -9.09 -4.33
C GLY A 143 1.45 -8.09 -5.23
N GLY A 144 1.53 -8.27 -6.56
CA GLY A 144 0.77 -7.48 -7.53
C GLY A 144 -0.74 -7.63 -7.38
N ALA A 145 -1.21 -8.86 -7.16
CA ALA A 145 -2.63 -9.15 -6.92
C ALA A 145 -3.13 -8.54 -5.60
N VAL A 146 -2.33 -8.60 -4.53
CA VAL A 146 -2.62 -7.92 -3.26
C VAL A 146 -2.74 -6.42 -3.46
N LEU A 147 -1.73 -5.76 -4.09
CA LEU A 147 -1.78 -4.33 -4.35
C LEU A 147 -3.02 -3.94 -5.15
N SER A 148 -3.31 -4.66 -6.23
CA SER A 148 -4.49 -4.41 -7.05
C SER A 148 -5.79 -4.53 -6.25
N GLY A 149 -5.91 -5.55 -5.42
CA GLY A 149 -7.11 -5.80 -4.63
C GLY A 149 -7.33 -4.78 -3.51
N ILE A 150 -6.28 -4.46 -2.74
CA ILE A 150 -6.40 -3.52 -1.64
C ILE A 150 -6.75 -2.11 -2.13
N TYR A 151 -6.24 -1.70 -3.30
CA TYR A 151 -6.53 -0.38 -3.85
C TYR A 151 -7.86 -0.29 -4.58
N PHE A 152 -8.38 -1.39 -5.12
CA PHE A 152 -9.77 -1.41 -5.58
C PHE A 152 -10.73 -1.10 -4.43
N GLY A 153 -10.56 -1.76 -3.29
CA GLY A 153 -11.42 -1.57 -2.13
C GLY A 153 -11.20 -0.23 -1.44
N ASP A 154 -9.95 0.18 -1.22
CA ASP A 154 -9.62 1.47 -0.61
C ASP A 154 -10.21 2.64 -1.40
N ARG A 155 -10.21 2.57 -2.72
CA ARG A 155 -10.82 3.56 -3.59
C ARG A 155 -12.36 3.56 -3.52
N CYS A 156 -13.00 2.39 -3.58
CA CYS A 156 -14.45 2.28 -3.77
C CYS A 156 -15.25 2.15 -2.46
N SER A 157 -14.60 2.05 -1.31
CA SER A 157 -15.27 1.84 -0.03
C SER A 157 -15.84 3.14 0.56
N PRO A 158 -17.08 3.11 1.10
CA PRO A 158 -17.61 4.24 1.87
C PRO A 158 -16.89 4.48 3.19
N MET A 159 -16.03 3.56 3.62
CA MET A 159 -15.22 3.65 4.83
C MET A 159 -13.78 4.10 4.54
N SER A 160 -13.43 4.32 3.28
CA SER A 160 -12.08 4.70 2.88
C SER A 160 -11.73 6.12 3.30
N THR A 161 -10.54 6.25 3.89
CA THR A 161 -10.01 7.56 4.27
C THR A 161 -9.61 8.40 3.05
N SER A 162 -9.16 7.79 1.95
CA SER A 162 -8.86 8.49 0.71
C SER A 162 -10.12 9.01 0.03
N ALA A 163 -11.18 8.19 -0.07
CA ALA A 163 -12.45 8.61 -0.64
C ALA A 163 -13.13 9.72 0.19
N LEU A 164 -13.08 9.63 1.52
CA LEU A 164 -13.59 10.68 2.40
C LEU A 164 -12.79 11.99 2.24
N LEU A 165 -11.46 11.91 2.18
CA LEU A 165 -10.59 13.07 1.99
C LEU A 165 -10.87 13.77 0.66
N ILE A 166 -10.99 13.02 -0.44
CA ILE A 166 -11.31 13.59 -1.76
C ILE A 166 -12.69 14.24 -1.75
N THR A 167 -13.69 13.58 -1.14
CA THR A 167 -15.03 14.13 -1.00
C THR A 167 -15.04 15.46 -0.25
N GLU A 168 -14.23 15.57 0.81
CA GLU A 168 -14.10 16.81 1.60
C GLU A 168 -13.39 17.92 0.81
N LEU A 169 -12.29 17.60 0.12
CA LEU A 169 -11.54 18.56 -0.70
C LEU A 169 -12.38 19.10 -1.86
N THR A 170 -13.07 18.23 -2.57
CA THR A 170 -13.87 18.59 -3.74
C THR A 170 -15.28 19.06 -3.40
N LYS A 171 -15.71 18.92 -2.12
CA LYS A 171 -17.07 19.23 -1.65
C LYS A 171 -18.16 18.49 -2.44
N THR A 172 -17.95 17.20 -2.71
CA THR A 172 -18.87 16.32 -3.46
C THR A 172 -19.57 15.34 -2.52
N ASN A 173 -20.49 14.51 -3.06
CA ASN A 173 -21.17 13.48 -2.29
C ASN A 173 -20.45 12.13 -2.41
N LEU A 174 -20.06 11.54 -1.29
CA LEU A 174 -19.32 10.27 -1.25
C LEU A 174 -20.03 9.13 -1.98
N TYR A 175 -21.33 8.96 -1.78
CA TYR A 175 -22.09 7.85 -2.40
C TYR A 175 -22.24 8.03 -3.91
N THR A 176 -22.36 9.27 -4.37
CA THR A 176 -22.35 9.59 -5.81
C THR A 176 -20.98 9.26 -6.41
N ASN A 177 -19.91 9.67 -5.74
CA ASN A 177 -18.54 9.35 -6.16
C ASN A 177 -18.34 7.83 -6.24
N ILE A 178 -18.75 7.06 -5.23
CA ILE A 178 -18.62 5.59 -5.22
C ILE A 178 -19.34 4.96 -6.42
N LYS A 179 -20.55 5.39 -6.75
CA LYS A 179 -21.27 4.89 -7.95
C LYS A 179 -20.47 5.14 -9.23
N LEU A 180 -19.89 6.34 -9.37
CA LEU A 180 -19.06 6.69 -10.53
C LEU A 180 -17.73 5.92 -10.53
N MET A 181 -17.10 5.76 -9.38
CA MET A 181 -15.89 4.95 -9.21
C MET A 181 -16.11 3.49 -9.64
N LEU A 182 -17.21 2.87 -9.21
CA LEU A 182 -17.56 1.51 -9.62
C LEU A 182 -17.79 1.44 -11.13
N LYS A 183 -18.54 2.40 -11.72
CA LYS A 183 -18.79 2.46 -13.15
C LYS A 183 -17.49 2.58 -13.97
N THR A 184 -16.56 3.42 -13.55
CA THR A 184 -15.28 3.61 -14.24
C THR A 184 -14.33 2.41 -14.07
N SER A 185 -14.56 1.55 -13.06
CA SER A 185 -13.76 0.39 -12.74
C SER A 185 -14.11 -0.87 -13.52
N ILE A 186 -15.31 -1.00 -14.06
CA ILE A 186 -15.83 -2.29 -14.59
C ILE A 186 -14.87 -2.90 -15.60
N ILE A 187 -14.49 -2.16 -16.64
CA ILE A 187 -13.60 -2.67 -17.69
C ILE A 187 -12.20 -2.96 -17.17
N PRO A 188 -11.52 -2.04 -16.45
CA PRO A 188 -10.23 -2.32 -15.83
C PRO A 188 -10.24 -3.50 -14.84
N PHE A 189 -11.33 -3.66 -14.08
CA PHE A 189 -11.47 -4.77 -13.14
C PHE A 189 -11.56 -6.12 -13.86
N ILE A 190 -12.41 -6.21 -14.89
CA ILE A 190 -12.54 -7.41 -15.73
C ILE A 190 -11.21 -7.73 -16.42
N ALA A 191 -10.54 -6.74 -17.01
CA ALA A 191 -9.23 -6.92 -17.62
C ALA A 191 -8.21 -7.45 -16.59
N THR A 192 -8.20 -6.92 -15.37
CA THR A 192 -7.33 -7.39 -14.28
C THR A 192 -7.63 -8.84 -13.91
N CYS A 193 -8.91 -9.23 -13.81
CA CYS A 193 -9.31 -10.62 -13.57
C CYS A 193 -8.79 -11.56 -14.66
N LEU A 194 -8.93 -11.18 -15.93
CA LEU A 194 -8.44 -11.97 -17.07
C LEU A 194 -6.91 -12.15 -17.02
N PHE A 195 -6.15 -11.09 -16.73
CA PHE A 195 -4.70 -11.18 -16.62
C PHE A 195 -4.25 -12.06 -15.44
N TYR A 196 -4.89 -11.94 -14.28
CA TYR A 196 -4.54 -12.82 -13.15
C TYR A 196 -4.97 -14.26 -13.37
N SER A 197 -6.08 -14.52 -14.07
CA SER A 197 -6.45 -15.86 -14.52
C SER A 197 -5.41 -16.45 -15.46
N PHE A 198 -4.95 -15.67 -16.44
CA PHE A 198 -3.91 -16.09 -17.38
C PHE A 198 -2.57 -16.39 -16.68
N LEU A 199 -2.14 -15.55 -15.73
CA LEU A 199 -0.95 -15.83 -14.94
C LEU A 199 -1.12 -17.09 -14.09
N GLY A 200 -2.30 -17.31 -13.51
CA GLY A 200 -2.60 -18.50 -12.74
C GLY A 200 -2.50 -19.78 -13.58
N LEU A 201 -3.03 -19.79 -14.79
CA LEU A 201 -2.93 -20.91 -15.70
C LEU A 201 -1.48 -21.25 -16.08
N LYS A 202 -0.62 -20.26 -16.23
CA LYS A 202 0.82 -20.48 -16.49
C LYS A 202 1.58 -21.04 -15.31
N THR A 203 1.11 -20.83 -14.08
CA THR A 203 1.75 -21.33 -12.85
C THR A 203 1.30 -22.73 -12.45
N SER A 204 0.26 -23.30 -13.09
CA SER A 204 -0.32 -24.62 -12.78
C SER A 204 0.59 -25.82 -13.02
N THR A 205 1.77 -25.62 -13.59
CA THR A 205 2.77 -26.68 -13.85
C THR A 205 3.65 -27.00 -12.62
N PHE A 206 3.57 -26.23 -11.55
CA PHE A 206 4.30 -26.53 -10.31
C PHE A 206 3.47 -27.49 -9.44
N SER A 207 3.99 -28.70 -9.28
CA SER A 207 3.47 -29.66 -8.31
C SER A 207 3.50 -29.07 -6.91
N ILE A 208 2.36 -29.12 -6.21
CA ILE A 208 2.27 -28.81 -4.78
C ILE A 208 3.36 -29.64 -4.10
N THR A 209 4.31 -28.99 -3.45
CA THR A 209 5.27 -29.72 -2.63
C THR A 209 4.49 -30.25 -1.42
N ILE A 210 4.14 -31.53 -1.47
CA ILE A 210 3.48 -32.31 -0.40
C ILE A 210 4.25 -32.14 0.94
N ASP A 211 5.55 -31.85 0.86
CA ASP A 211 6.42 -31.57 2.00
C ASP A 211 5.97 -30.40 2.89
N ALA A 212 5.43 -29.31 2.34
CA ALA A 212 5.10 -28.14 3.14
C ALA A 212 3.95 -28.38 4.14
N THR A 213 2.93 -29.12 3.72
CA THR A 213 1.79 -29.46 4.59
C THR A 213 2.17 -30.42 5.72
N ASN A 214 3.09 -31.35 5.44
CA ASN A 214 3.61 -32.29 6.44
C ASN A 214 4.48 -31.57 7.47
N ILE A 215 5.35 -30.64 7.03
CA ILE A 215 6.18 -29.82 7.92
C ILE A 215 5.32 -29.03 8.93
N PHE A 216 4.20 -28.42 8.49
CA PHE A 216 3.31 -27.72 9.41
C PHE A 216 2.64 -28.67 10.40
N LYS A 217 2.20 -29.84 9.94
CA LYS A 217 1.52 -30.83 10.78
C LYS A 217 2.45 -31.43 11.88
N GLU A 218 3.74 -31.56 11.57
CA GLU A 218 4.73 -32.09 12.49
C GLU A 218 5.20 -31.06 13.54
N ASN A 219 5.22 -29.76 13.17
CA ASN A 219 5.81 -28.72 14.01
C ASN A 219 4.78 -27.81 14.70
N TYR A 220 3.49 -27.90 14.34
CA TYR A 220 2.43 -27.12 14.96
C TYR A 220 1.26 -27.99 15.43
N ASN A 221 0.71 -27.61 16.55
CA ASN A 221 -0.60 -28.10 16.98
C ASN A 221 -1.68 -27.38 16.16
N LEU A 222 -2.12 -28.00 15.06
CA LEU A 222 -3.13 -27.46 14.12
C LEU A 222 -4.56 -27.65 14.65
N ASN A 223 -4.83 -27.24 15.89
CA ASN A 223 -6.19 -27.18 16.42
C ASN A 223 -6.97 -26.05 15.73
N THR A 224 -8.29 -26.24 15.53
CA THR A 224 -9.17 -25.23 14.94
C THR A 224 -9.17 -23.88 15.71
N ALA A 225 -8.86 -23.90 17.00
CA ALA A 225 -8.75 -22.68 17.79
C ALA A 225 -7.65 -21.72 17.32
N VAL A 226 -6.61 -22.21 16.62
CA VAL A 226 -5.51 -21.35 16.14
C VAL A 226 -5.93 -20.39 15.03
N ILE A 227 -7.10 -20.58 14.41
CA ILE A 227 -7.63 -19.65 13.40
C ILE A 227 -8.37 -18.43 14.02
N ILE A 228 -8.72 -18.50 15.31
CA ILE A 228 -9.50 -17.45 16.01
C ILE A 228 -8.91 -16.05 15.82
N PRO A 229 -7.59 -15.79 15.91
CA PRO A 229 -7.03 -14.47 15.71
C PRO A 229 -7.33 -13.87 14.34
N ALA A 230 -7.33 -14.70 13.29
CA ALA A 230 -7.64 -14.25 11.93
C ALA A 230 -9.15 -13.99 11.74
N ILE A 231 -10.00 -14.88 12.23
CA ILE A 231 -11.45 -14.71 12.20
C ILE A 231 -11.87 -13.46 12.99
N LEU A 232 -11.26 -13.23 14.15
CA LEU A 232 -11.54 -12.07 14.98
C LEU A 232 -11.26 -10.75 14.23
N ILE A 233 -10.16 -10.66 13.51
CA ILE A 233 -9.86 -9.46 12.71
C ILE A 233 -10.96 -9.24 11.66
N ILE A 234 -11.37 -10.29 10.96
CA ILE A 234 -12.43 -10.17 9.95
C ILE A 234 -13.74 -9.70 10.59
N ILE A 235 -14.16 -10.35 11.68
CA ILE A 235 -15.42 -9.99 12.38
C ILE A 235 -15.37 -8.55 12.89
N LEU A 236 -14.32 -8.16 13.62
CA LEU A 236 -14.22 -6.82 14.16
C LEU A 236 -14.11 -5.74 13.07
N SER A 237 -13.48 -6.07 11.94
CA SER A 237 -13.41 -5.18 10.78
C SER A 237 -14.80 -4.99 10.14
N LEU A 238 -15.58 -6.06 9.99
CA LEU A 238 -16.96 -6.02 9.49
C LEU A 238 -17.88 -5.23 10.45
N LEU A 239 -17.63 -5.31 11.76
CA LEU A 239 -18.30 -4.52 12.79
C LEU A 239 -17.79 -3.06 12.86
N LYS A 240 -16.91 -2.65 11.92
CA LYS A 240 -16.35 -1.29 11.81
C LYS A 240 -15.58 -0.83 13.05
N VAL A 241 -15.01 -1.77 13.80
CA VAL A 241 -14.10 -1.47 14.91
C VAL A 241 -12.80 -0.88 14.37
N ASN A 242 -12.24 0.10 15.07
CA ASN A 242 -10.99 0.76 14.68
C ASN A 242 -9.86 -0.27 14.46
N VAL A 243 -9.15 -0.16 13.33
CA VAL A 243 -8.10 -1.09 12.88
C VAL A 243 -7.05 -1.36 13.96
N LYS A 244 -6.62 -0.34 14.73
CA LYS A 244 -5.64 -0.51 15.81
C LYS A 244 -6.18 -1.39 16.94
N LYS A 245 -7.45 -1.19 17.33
CA LYS A 245 -8.11 -2.01 18.37
C LYS A 245 -8.27 -3.45 17.88
N THR A 246 -8.65 -3.63 16.63
CA THR A 246 -8.80 -4.93 15.97
C THR A 246 -7.47 -5.69 15.96
N MET A 247 -6.38 -5.02 15.57
CA MET A 247 -5.03 -5.60 15.58
C MET A 247 -4.58 -5.96 17.00
N LEU A 248 -4.78 -5.07 17.99
CA LEU A 248 -4.45 -5.34 19.38
C LEU A 248 -5.20 -6.55 19.92
N ALA A 249 -6.49 -6.68 19.66
CA ALA A 249 -7.28 -7.84 20.07
C ALA A 249 -6.73 -9.14 19.47
N SER A 250 -6.38 -9.13 18.18
CA SER A 250 -5.78 -10.29 17.52
C SER A 250 -4.38 -10.62 18.08
N ILE A 251 -3.55 -9.62 18.39
CA ILE A 251 -2.24 -9.79 19.03
C ILE A 251 -2.40 -10.50 20.37
N VAL A 252 -3.30 -10.01 21.24
CA VAL A 252 -3.54 -10.61 22.57
C VAL A 252 -4.00 -12.06 22.45
N ILE A 253 -4.97 -12.35 21.57
CA ILE A 253 -5.47 -13.71 21.38
C ILE A 253 -4.40 -14.61 20.76
N SER A 254 -3.62 -14.13 19.79
CA SER A 254 -2.51 -14.90 19.22
C SER A 254 -1.45 -15.23 20.27
N PHE A 255 -1.16 -14.29 21.17
CA PHE A 255 -0.23 -14.50 22.28
C PHE A 255 -0.72 -15.62 23.22
N ILE A 256 -1.99 -15.56 23.62
CA ILE A 256 -2.63 -16.59 24.47
C ILE A 256 -2.60 -17.96 23.76
N ILE A 257 -2.98 -18.01 22.50
CA ILE A 257 -3.00 -19.25 21.71
C ILE A 257 -1.58 -19.83 21.58
N ALA A 258 -0.57 -18.99 21.31
CA ALA A 258 0.82 -19.45 21.22
C ALA A 258 1.30 -20.06 22.55
N MET A 259 0.95 -19.48 23.70
CA MET A 259 1.28 -20.04 25.01
C MET A 259 0.61 -21.40 25.26
N PHE A 260 -0.71 -21.48 25.06
CA PHE A 260 -1.47 -22.67 25.46
C PHE A 260 -1.42 -23.80 24.45
N PHE A 261 -1.47 -23.51 23.14
CA PHE A 261 -1.54 -24.53 22.09
C PHE A 261 -0.15 -24.89 21.53
N GLN A 262 0.74 -23.90 21.39
CA GLN A 262 2.09 -24.16 20.85
C GLN A 262 3.15 -24.30 21.97
N LYS A 263 2.75 -24.09 23.24
CA LYS A 263 3.64 -24.20 24.42
C LYS A 263 4.85 -23.26 24.37
N GLU A 264 4.70 -22.11 23.70
CA GLU A 264 5.75 -21.09 23.63
C GLU A 264 5.90 -20.36 24.96
N SER A 265 7.13 -20.05 25.35
CA SER A 265 7.38 -19.28 26.57
C SER A 265 7.03 -17.80 26.38
N VAL A 266 6.63 -17.12 27.46
CA VAL A 266 6.34 -15.68 27.43
C VAL A 266 7.55 -14.89 26.92
N ILE A 267 8.76 -15.27 27.32
CA ILE A 267 10.00 -14.61 26.91
C ILE A 267 10.22 -14.77 25.41
N SER A 268 10.03 -15.97 24.85
CA SER A 268 10.10 -16.22 23.40
C SER A 268 9.11 -15.36 22.63
N LEU A 269 7.86 -15.28 23.10
CA LEU A 269 6.82 -14.50 22.46
C LEU A 269 7.11 -12.99 22.45
N ILE A 270 7.65 -12.44 23.54
CA ILE A 270 8.11 -11.05 23.60
C ILE A 270 9.27 -10.82 22.61
N ASN A 271 10.22 -11.76 22.54
CA ASN A 271 11.32 -11.69 21.58
C ASN A 271 10.80 -11.75 20.14
N TYR A 272 9.83 -12.61 19.85
CA TYR A 272 9.20 -12.66 18.52
C TYR A 272 8.49 -11.35 18.15
N CYS A 273 7.82 -10.71 19.11
CA CYS A 273 7.22 -9.39 18.88
C CYS A 273 8.25 -8.34 18.47
N VAL A 274 9.46 -8.39 18.98
CA VAL A 274 10.52 -7.41 18.70
C VAL A 274 11.33 -7.82 17.46
N TYR A 275 11.93 -9.01 17.49
CA TYR A 275 12.92 -9.45 16.49
C TYR A 275 12.31 -10.26 15.34
N GLY A 276 11.06 -10.72 15.48
CA GLY A 276 10.38 -11.59 14.53
C GLY A 276 10.45 -13.06 14.90
N PHE A 277 9.52 -13.83 14.32
CA PHE A 277 9.44 -15.27 14.54
C PHE A 277 10.62 -15.98 13.89
N HIS A 278 11.20 -16.93 14.60
CA HIS A 278 12.20 -17.87 14.11
C HIS A 278 11.97 -19.23 14.76
N HIS A 279 12.34 -20.30 14.07
CA HIS A 279 12.15 -21.67 14.54
C HIS A 279 13.44 -22.48 14.36
N SER A 280 13.66 -23.47 15.24
CA SER A 280 14.85 -24.33 15.24
C SER A 280 14.92 -25.26 14.02
N ASN A 281 13.76 -25.70 13.48
CA ASN A 281 13.72 -26.48 12.26
C ASN A 281 14.00 -25.57 11.05
N GLU A 282 15.11 -25.81 10.34
CA GLU A 282 15.57 -24.97 9.21
C GLU A 282 14.54 -24.87 8.07
N LYS A 283 13.88 -25.98 7.71
CA LYS A 283 12.86 -25.99 6.65
C LYS A 283 11.67 -25.12 7.04
N LEU A 284 11.18 -25.27 8.28
CA LEU A 284 10.09 -24.43 8.78
C LEU A 284 10.53 -22.97 8.91
N ASN A 285 11.75 -22.73 9.38
CA ASN A 285 12.29 -21.37 9.52
C ASN A 285 12.41 -20.67 8.18
N SER A 286 12.84 -21.34 7.11
CA SER A 286 12.89 -20.75 5.76
C SER A 286 11.52 -20.31 5.25
N MET A 287 10.44 -20.97 5.65
CA MET A 287 9.05 -20.69 5.25
C MET A 287 8.37 -19.65 6.17
N MET A 288 8.69 -19.67 7.47
CA MET A 288 7.92 -18.96 8.49
C MET A 288 8.71 -17.84 9.21
N LYS A 289 10.03 -17.69 9.00
CA LYS A 289 10.82 -16.61 9.59
C LYS A 289 10.27 -15.24 9.16
N GLY A 290 10.14 -14.30 10.13
CA GLY A 290 9.80 -12.92 9.82
C GLY A 290 8.83 -12.27 10.81
N GLY A 291 8.38 -11.07 10.48
CA GLY A 291 7.60 -10.22 11.38
C GLY A 291 8.48 -9.51 12.41
N GLY A 292 7.85 -9.09 13.52
CA GLY A 292 8.51 -8.31 14.57
C GLY A 292 8.61 -6.82 14.27
N VAL A 293 8.67 -6.01 15.33
CA VAL A 293 8.71 -4.54 15.21
C VAL A 293 9.92 -4.08 14.41
N LEU A 294 11.07 -4.73 14.57
CA LEU A 294 12.31 -4.37 13.85
C LEU A 294 12.17 -4.53 12.32
N SER A 295 11.34 -5.46 11.86
CA SER A 295 11.08 -5.63 10.41
C SER A 295 10.44 -4.40 9.77
N MET A 296 9.76 -3.57 10.57
CA MET A 296 9.05 -2.36 10.11
C MET A 296 9.89 -1.08 10.24
N LEU A 297 11.08 -1.13 10.85
CA LEU A 297 11.91 0.07 11.07
C LEU A 297 12.26 0.80 9.78
N ASN A 298 12.73 0.08 8.75
CA ASN A 298 13.11 0.72 7.49
C ASN A 298 11.92 1.44 6.84
N VAL A 299 10.73 0.84 6.87
CA VAL A 299 9.51 1.47 6.35
C VAL A 299 9.11 2.65 7.21
N GLY A 300 9.21 2.53 8.54
CA GLY A 300 8.97 3.62 9.48
C GLY A 300 9.90 4.81 9.21
N LEU A 301 11.19 4.59 8.95
CA LEU A 301 12.15 5.63 8.59
C LEU A 301 11.80 6.28 7.25
N ILE A 302 11.47 5.50 6.23
CA ILE A 302 11.02 6.02 4.93
C ILE A 302 9.84 6.97 5.13
N VAL A 303 8.83 6.55 5.90
CA VAL A 303 7.63 7.33 6.20
C VAL A 303 7.97 8.60 6.98
N ALA A 304 8.80 8.52 8.00
CA ALA A 304 9.16 9.67 8.82
C ALA A 304 9.94 10.72 8.00
N ILE A 305 10.98 10.29 7.25
CA ILE A 305 11.79 11.19 6.43
C ILE A 305 10.93 11.83 5.33
N SER A 306 10.15 11.06 4.59
CA SER A 306 9.31 11.60 3.51
C SER A 306 8.22 12.54 4.01
N SER A 307 7.63 12.26 5.17
CA SER A 307 6.62 13.14 5.77
C SER A 307 7.22 14.47 6.28
N SER A 308 8.51 14.50 6.62
CA SER A 308 9.20 15.74 6.98
C SER A 308 9.22 16.77 5.84
N TYR A 309 9.20 16.31 4.58
CA TYR A 309 9.18 17.20 3.41
C TYR A 309 7.90 18.04 3.35
N SER A 310 6.77 17.48 3.76
CA SER A 310 5.48 18.18 3.68
C SER A 310 5.49 19.48 4.46
N GLY A 311 6.16 19.52 5.60
CA GLY A 311 6.33 20.72 6.41
C GLY A 311 7.18 21.79 5.70
N ILE A 312 8.27 21.36 5.02
CA ILE A 312 9.14 22.25 4.24
C ILE A 312 8.38 22.82 3.04
N PHE A 313 7.63 21.96 2.30
CA PHE A 313 6.87 22.40 1.11
C PHE A 313 5.82 23.45 1.44
N LYS A 314 5.08 23.26 2.54
CA LYS A 314 4.08 24.22 3.02
C LYS A 314 4.73 25.55 3.40
N GLU A 315 5.82 25.53 4.15
CA GLU A 315 6.51 26.75 4.60
C GLU A 315 7.10 27.52 3.43
N THR A 316 7.80 26.84 2.53
CA THR A 316 8.51 27.47 1.40
C THR A 316 7.63 27.79 0.20
N LYS A 317 6.34 27.42 0.22
CA LYS A 317 5.39 27.59 -0.90
C LYS A 317 5.97 27.07 -2.22
N MET A 318 6.77 25.99 -2.16
CA MET A 318 7.54 25.49 -3.31
C MET A 318 6.64 25.06 -4.49
N LEU A 319 5.41 24.66 -4.22
CA LEU A 319 4.50 24.13 -5.22
C LEU A 319 3.75 25.20 -6.03
N VAL A 320 3.74 26.45 -5.60
CA VAL A 320 3.00 27.54 -6.29
C VAL A 320 3.46 27.71 -7.73
N ILE A 321 4.78 27.71 -7.95
CA ILE A 321 5.36 27.87 -9.30
C ILE A 321 4.98 26.67 -10.19
N LEU A 322 4.93 25.46 -9.63
CA LEU A 322 4.52 24.27 -10.36
C LEU A 322 3.05 24.37 -10.82
N LYS A 323 2.17 24.92 -9.97
CA LYS A 323 0.75 25.15 -10.30
C LYS A 323 0.60 26.05 -11.53
N GLU A 324 1.35 27.15 -11.60
CA GLU A 324 1.31 28.08 -12.74
C GLU A 324 1.73 27.40 -14.06
N TYR A 325 2.82 26.62 -14.03
CA TYR A 325 3.26 25.86 -15.21
C TYR A 325 2.23 24.83 -15.66
N LEU A 326 1.63 24.08 -14.75
CA LEU A 326 0.61 23.09 -15.07
C LEU A 326 -0.64 23.72 -15.70
N LYS A 327 -1.03 24.90 -15.18
CA LYS A 327 -2.16 25.67 -15.74
C LYS A 327 -1.89 26.17 -17.16
N GLU A 328 -0.65 26.53 -17.48
CA GLU A 328 -0.29 26.94 -18.85
C GLU A 328 -0.32 25.74 -19.81
N TYR A 329 0.21 24.59 -19.36
CA TYR A 329 0.21 23.35 -20.16
C TYR A 329 -1.21 22.78 -20.39
N SER A 330 -2.15 22.97 -19.48
CA SER A 330 -3.54 22.47 -19.61
C SER A 330 -4.28 23.08 -20.79
N LYS A 331 -3.85 24.26 -21.27
CA LYS A 331 -4.41 24.88 -22.48
C LYS A 331 -4.05 24.15 -23.77
N LYS A 332 -3.04 23.26 -23.76
CA LYS A 332 -2.51 22.57 -24.94
C LYS A 332 -2.80 21.06 -24.93
N THR A 333 -3.21 20.51 -23.78
CA THR A 333 -3.40 19.06 -23.60
C THR A 333 -4.63 18.78 -22.75
N SER A 334 -5.04 17.50 -22.72
CA SER A 334 -6.17 17.04 -21.92
C SER A 334 -5.99 17.33 -20.42
N ASN A 335 -7.00 17.89 -19.77
CA ASN A 335 -7.03 18.12 -18.33
C ASN A 335 -6.75 16.82 -17.56
N TYR A 336 -7.33 15.71 -18.00
CA TYR A 336 -7.06 14.39 -17.39
C TYR A 336 -5.56 14.04 -17.47
N PHE A 337 -4.90 14.29 -18.59
CA PHE A 337 -3.48 14.01 -18.76
C PHE A 337 -2.61 14.86 -17.82
N ILE A 338 -2.95 16.12 -17.65
CA ILE A 338 -2.27 17.02 -16.73
C ILE A 338 -2.43 16.53 -15.26
N ILE A 339 -3.66 16.16 -14.88
CA ILE A 339 -3.92 15.66 -13.53
C ILE A 339 -3.23 14.30 -13.32
N PHE A 340 -3.17 13.44 -14.34
CA PHE A 340 -2.43 12.18 -14.31
C PHE A 340 -0.93 12.40 -14.06
N LEU A 341 -0.29 13.30 -14.79
CA LEU A 341 1.13 13.65 -14.59
C LEU A 341 1.37 14.29 -13.22
N SER A 342 0.49 15.22 -12.82
CA SER A 342 0.54 15.85 -11.50
C SER A 342 0.41 14.82 -10.39
N SER A 343 -0.42 13.79 -10.58
CA SER A 343 -0.58 12.68 -9.63
C SER A 343 0.72 11.88 -9.46
N ILE A 344 1.44 11.60 -10.55
CA ILE A 344 2.73 10.90 -10.48
C ILE A 344 3.75 11.75 -9.71
N ILE A 345 3.85 13.04 -10.06
CA ILE A 345 4.79 13.96 -9.42
C ILE A 345 4.46 14.15 -7.94
N SER A 346 3.20 14.43 -7.63
CA SER A 346 2.74 14.61 -6.24
C SER A 346 2.92 13.35 -5.42
N GLY A 347 2.58 12.18 -5.97
CA GLY A 347 2.76 10.88 -5.30
C GLY A 347 4.23 10.54 -5.04
N ALA A 348 5.12 10.91 -5.96
CA ALA A 348 6.56 10.71 -5.80
C ALA A 348 7.16 11.64 -4.74
N ILE A 349 6.72 12.89 -4.69
CA ILE A 349 7.22 13.91 -3.74
C ILE A 349 6.61 13.69 -2.35
N ALA A 350 5.30 13.45 -2.28
CA ALA A 350 4.57 13.29 -1.02
C ALA A 350 4.98 12.04 -0.23
N CYS A 351 5.40 10.99 -0.94
CA CYS A 351 5.75 9.68 -0.39
C CYS A 351 4.63 9.03 0.45
N ASN A 352 3.46 9.64 0.54
CA ASN A 352 2.24 9.08 1.11
C ASN A 352 1.01 9.49 0.30
N GLN A 353 0.00 8.63 0.30
CA GLN A 353 -1.21 8.81 -0.52
C GLN A 353 -2.02 10.05 -0.13
N SER A 354 -2.26 10.28 1.16
CA SER A 354 -3.10 11.40 1.61
C SER A 354 -2.53 12.76 1.24
N LEU A 355 -1.22 12.96 1.47
CA LEU A 355 -0.55 14.19 1.05
C LEU A 355 -0.51 14.31 -0.48
N GLY A 356 -0.27 13.19 -1.18
CA GLY A 356 -0.33 13.16 -2.64
C GLY A 356 -1.69 13.63 -3.19
N ILE A 357 -2.79 13.19 -2.58
CA ILE A 357 -4.15 13.63 -2.92
C ILE A 357 -4.30 15.15 -2.73
N ILE A 358 -3.90 15.66 -1.55
CA ILE A 358 -3.99 17.10 -1.25
C ILE A 358 -3.19 17.92 -2.26
N LEU A 359 -1.93 17.53 -2.51
CA LEU A 359 -1.06 18.24 -3.44
C LEU A 359 -1.57 18.20 -4.88
N THR A 360 -2.07 17.05 -5.34
CA THR A 360 -2.64 16.93 -6.68
C THR A 360 -3.89 17.80 -6.82
N HIS A 361 -4.75 17.83 -5.81
CA HIS A 361 -5.92 18.69 -5.79
C HIS A 361 -5.52 20.18 -5.83
N GLU A 362 -4.63 20.62 -4.95
CA GLU A 362 -4.14 22.01 -4.90
C GLU A 362 -3.53 22.47 -6.23
N LEU A 363 -2.81 21.58 -6.92
CA LEU A 363 -2.19 21.88 -8.21
C LEU A 363 -3.20 22.00 -9.35
N CYS A 364 -4.30 21.24 -9.29
CA CYS A 364 -5.18 21.01 -10.43
C CYS A 364 -6.64 21.44 -10.23
N GLU A 365 -7.00 22.00 -9.04
CA GLU A 365 -8.41 22.29 -8.67
C GLU A 365 -9.18 23.18 -9.66
N GLU A 366 -8.47 24.01 -10.44
CA GLU A 366 -9.06 24.92 -11.41
C GLU A 366 -9.27 24.29 -12.81
N LEU A 367 -8.81 23.05 -13.03
CA LEU A 367 -8.82 22.40 -14.35
C LEU A 367 -10.15 21.72 -14.68
N GLU A 368 -10.90 21.27 -13.67
CA GLU A 368 -12.13 20.51 -13.83
C GLU A 368 -13.20 20.96 -12.82
N ASP A 369 -14.47 20.65 -13.11
CA ASP A 369 -15.52 20.80 -12.12
C ASP A 369 -15.34 19.82 -10.94
N LYS A 370 -16.02 20.09 -9.84
CA LYS A 370 -15.85 19.36 -8.57
C LYS A 370 -16.09 17.87 -8.69
N GLU A 371 -17.11 17.46 -9.44
CA GLU A 371 -17.48 16.04 -9.58
C GLU A 371 -16.47 15.29 -10.45
N ASN A 372 -16.08 15.87 -11.59
CA ASN A 372 -15.05 15.29 -12.44
C ASN A 372 -13.69 15.26 -11.71
N MET A 373 -13.31 16.33 -10.99
CA MET A 373 -12.08 16.38 -10.21
C MET A 373 -12.05 15.24 -9.19
N ALA A 374 -13.13 15.01 -8.43
CA ALA A 374 -13.20 13.92 -7.47
C ALA A 374 -12.91 12.57 -8.13
N ILE A 375 -13.55 12.27 -9.25
CA ILE A 375 -13.38 10.99 -9.95
C ILE A 375 -11.99 10.85 -10.58
N ILE A 376 -11.42 11.94 -11.10
CA ILE A 376 -10.08 11.91 -11.68
C ILE A 376 -9.03 11.66 -10.59
N LEU A 377 -9.13 12.29 -9.43
CA LEU A 377 -8.23 12.05 -8.29
C LEU A 377 -8.31 10.59 -7.83
N GLU A 378 -9.52 10.02 -7.73
CA GLU A 378 -9.73 8.63 -7.39
C GLU A 378 -9.16 7.66 -8.46
N ASN A 379 -9.22 8.05 -9.73
CA ASN A 379 -8.72 7.24 -10.84
C ASN A 379 -7.20 7.39 -11.04
N THR A 380 -6.57 8.39 -10.44
CA THR A 380 -5.14 8.69 -10.65
C THR A 380 -4.34 8.56 -9.36
N ILE A 381 -4.24 9.61 -8.55
CA ILE A 381 -3.33 9.67 -7.39
C ILE A 381 -3.56 8.54 -6.38
N VAL A 382 -4.82 8.15 -6.13
CA VAL A 382 -5.15 7.07 -5.18
C VAL A 382 -4.51 5.75 -5.58
N LEU A 383 -4.42 5.47 -6.88
CA LEU A 383 -3.82 4.24 -7.42
C LEU A 383 -2.34 4.39 -7.74
N LEU A 384 -1.96 5.49 -8.39
CA LEU A 384 -0.57 5.72 -8.82
C LEU A 384 0.39 5.81 -7.64
N ALA A 385 -0.04 6.31 -6.48
CA ALA A 385 0.75 6.26 -5.25
C ALA A 385 1.17 4.82 -4.89
N GLY A 386 0.30 3.84 -5.14
CA GLY A 386 0.56 2.41 -4.93
C GLY A 386 1.54 1.77 -5.92
N LEU A 387 1.99 2.50 -6.95
CA LEU A 387 3.00 2.08 -7.94
C LEU A 387 4.37 2.69 -7.68
N ILE A 388 4.48 3.65 -6.77
CA ILE A 388 5.73 4.36 -6.48
C ILE A 388 6.49 3.62 -5.38
N PRO A 389 7.68 3.06 -5.65
CA PRO A 389 8.38 2.14 -4.74
C PRO A 389 8.71 2.71 -3.35
N TRP A 390 8.92 4.01 -3.25
CA TRP A 390 9.21 4.72 -1.99
C TRP A 390 7.99 5.35 -1.34
N ASN A 391 6.82 5.24 -1.98
CA ASN A 391 5.58 5.69 -1.37
C ASN A 391 5.07 4.65 -0.36
N ILE A 392 4.55 5.12 0.77
CA ILE A 392 3.93 4.29 1.81
C ILE A 392 2.88 3.35 1.21
N ALA A 393 2.14 3.85 0.24
CA ALA A 393 1.07 3.14 -0.45
C ALA A 393 1.54 1.82 -1.09
N MET A 394 2.78 1.75 -1.59
CA MET A 394 3.36 0.53 -2.14
C MET A 394 4.24 -0.22 -1.12
N ALA A 395 5.15 0.52 -0.48
CA ALA A 395 6.19 -0.08 0.35
C ALA A 395 5.63 -0.84 1.55
N VAL A 396 4.60 -0.29 2.22
CA VAL A 396 4.04 -0.90 3.43
C VAL A 396 3.24 -2.16 3.16
N PRO A 397 2.27 -2.18 2.24
CA PRO A 397 1.54 -3.41 1.92
C PRO A 397 2.48 -4.55 1.52
N LEU A 398 3.44 -4.30 0.64
CA LEU A 398 4.37 -5.32 0.19
C LEU A 398 5.29 -5.81 1.31
N LYS A 399 5.78 -4.92 2.16
CA LYS A 399 6.57 -5.32 3.33
C LYS A 399 5.75 -6.10 4.34
N THR A 400 4.48 -5.75 4.53
CA THR A 400 3.56 -6.46 5.43
C THR A 400 3.38 -7.92 5.02
N VAL A 401 3.28 -8.19 3.72
CA VAL A 401 3.17 -9.55 3.18
C VAL A 401 4.54 -10.19 2.87
N ASP A 402 5.62 -9.50 3.21
CA ASP A 402 7.00 -9.96 3.02
C ASP A 402 7.31 -10.33 1.55
N ILE A 403 7.04 -9.38 0.65
CA ILE A 403 7.33 -9.48 -0.79
C ILE A 403 8.08 -8.22 -1.27
N GLY A 404 8.91 -8.40 -2.29
CA GLY A 404 9.72 -7.33 -2.87
C GLY A 404 8.93 -6.34 -3.73
N LEU A 405 9.47 -5.12 -3.87
CA LEU A 405 8.87 -4.00 -4.61
C LEU A 405 8.62 -4.28 -6.11
N MET A 406 9.32 -5.26 -6.70
CA MET A 406 9.07 -5.67 -8.10
C MET A 406 7.64 -6.16 -8.35
N SER A 407 6.89 -6.48 -7.30
CA SER A 407 5.45 -6.80 -7.37
C SER A 407 4.60 -5.68 -7.97
N GLY A 408 5.06 -4.44 -7.86
CA GLY A 408 4.38 -3.30 -8.49
C GLY A 408 4.21 -3.46 -9.99
N LEU A 409 5.14 -4.12 -10.69
CA LEU A 409 5.03 -4.41 -12.13
C LEU A 409 3.83 -5.29 -12.48
N PHE A 410 3.33 -6.06 -11.51
CA PHE A 410 2.20 -6.97 -11.66
C PHE A 410 0.92 -6.45 -11.00
N ALA A 411 0.90 -5.21 -10.53
CA ALA A 411 -0.27 -4.57 -9.94
C ALA A 411 -1.20 -4.02 -11.06
N PHE A 412 -1.75 -4.90 -11.88
CA PHE A 412 -2.41 -4.56 -13.15
C PHE A 412 -3.57 -3.58 -12.99
N TYR A 413 -4.38 -3.69 -11.95
CA TYR A 413 -5.49 -2.77 -11.72
C TYR A 413 -5.03 -1.31 -11.56
N LEU A 414 -3.87 -1.11 -10.93
CA LEU A 414 -3.30 0.21 -10.70
C LEU A 414 -2.79 0.87 -12.00
N TYR A 415 -2.50 0.09 -13.03
CA TYR A 415 -2.18 0.57 -14.38
C TYR A 415 -3.43 0.69 -15.26
N PHE A 416 -4.26 -0.36 -15.29
CA PHE A 416 -5.36 -0.43 -16.22
C PHE A 416 -6.39 0.65 -15.98
N LEU A 417 -6.70 0.98 -14.73
CA LEU A 417 -7.73 1.96 -14.45
C LEU A 417 -7.31 3.39 -14.82
N PRO A 418 -6.14 3.91 -14.40
CA PRO A 418 -5.71 5.24 -14.80
C PRO A 418 -5.54 5.37 -16.31
N LEU A 419 -4.93 4.37 -16.97
CA LEU A 419 -4.69 4.39 -18.42
C LEU A 419 -5.99 4.28 -19.23
N TRP A 420 -6.94 3.45 -18.81
CA TRP A 420 -8.25 3.34 -19.43
C TRP A 420 -9.01 4.66 -19.38
N ASN A 421 -9.03 5.30 -18.22
CA ASN A 421 -9.72 6.59 -18.08
C ASN A 421 -8.97 7.72 -18.80
N LEU A 422 -7.65 7.67 -18.90
CA LEU A 422 -6.86 8.57 -19.74
C LEU A 422 -7.26 8.44 -21.21
N PHE A 423 -7.35 7.23 -21.72
CA PHE A 423 -7.80 6.95 -23.08
C PHE A 423 -9.20 7.51 -23.35
N LEU A 424 -10.15 7.27 -22.42
CA LEU A 424 -11.51 7.81 -22.53
C LEU A 424 -11.54 9.34 -22.47
N GLY A 425 -10.71 9.96 -21.62
CA GLY A 425 -10.56 11.42 -21.50
C GLY A 425 -10.11 12.05 -22.81
N ILE A 426 -9.09 11.51 -23.44
CA ILE A 426 -8.56 11.98 -24.74
C ILE A 426 -9.61 11.88 -25.85
N ILE A 427 -10.36 10.77 -25.90
CA ILE A 427 -11.45 10.60 -26.90
C ILE A 427 -12.56 11.63 -26.69
N LYS A 428 -12.96 11.88 -25.43
CA LYS A 428 -14.02 12.82 -25.10
C LYS A 428 -13.67 14.26 -25.54
N GLU A 429 -12.44 14.66 -25.34
CA GLU A 429 -11.95 15.98 -25.73
C GLU A 429 -11.86 16.14 -27.26
N LYS A 430 -11.33 15.14 -27.97
CA LYS A 430 -11.35 15.17 -29.46
C LYS A 430 -12.75 15.33 -30.03
N ARG A 431 -13.76 14.72 -29.41
CA ARG A 431 -15.16 14.90 -29.82
C ARG A 431 -15.75 16.29 -29.52
N LYS A 432 -15.22 17.00 -28.50
CA LYS A 432 -15.60 18.40 -28.21
C LYS A 432 -14.99 19.39 -29.20
N ILE A 433 -13.82 19.09 -29.77
CA ILE A 433 -13.14 19.94 -30.75
C ILE A 433 -13.74 19.79 -32.16
N ILE A 434 -14.34 18.64 -32.46
CA ILE A 434 -14.98 18.34 -33.78
C ILE A 434 -16.44 18.81 -33.84
N ARG A 435 -17.05 19.17 -32.72
CA ARG A 435 -18.38 19.82 -32.63
C ARG A 435 -18.24 21.33 -32.43
#